data_1bd213a6081be0feb71e525f71f2904d
#
_entry.id   1bd213a6081be0feb71e525f71f2904d
#
_cell.length_a   1.000
_cell.length_b   1.000
_cell.length_c   1.000
_cell.angle_alpha   90.00
_cell.angle_beta   90.00
_cell.angle_gamma   90.00
#
_symmetry.space_group_name_H-M   'P 1'
#
loop_
_entity.id
_entity.type
_entity.pdbx_description
1 polymer ?
#
loop_
_entity_poly.entity_id
_entity_poly.type
_entity_poly.pdbx_seq_one_letter_code
_entity_poly.pdbx_strand_id
1 'polypeptide(L)'
;PYTPDIYERGFTMDISNVRRNETSPFVYHKTMNYGDCILEKRRSGKAGMDERIFLNTKGQICEGTVSNIFFVRDGRIYTPAIDSGLLPGTVREYICESEAVTQTVIFPDELSSYQECFVTNSLMGVMPVKLLGNISFEERSVTAMMMRKYHNFSSLCR
;
A
#
# COMPACT_ATOMS: atom_id res chain seq x y z
N PRO A 1 2.62 -11.45 13.93
CA PRO A 1 1.64 -10.42 14.29
C PRO A 1 2.33 -9.05 14.27
N TYR A 2 1.62 -8.02 13.81
CA TYR A 2 2.12 -6.65 13.82
C TYR A 2 1.93 -6.08 15.23
N THR A 3 2.99 -5.58 15.83
CA THR A 3 3.01 -5.05 17.20
C THR A 3 2.78 -3.54 17.22
N PRO A 4 2.32 -2.94 18.33
CA PRO A 4 2.06 -1.49 18.42
C PRO A 4 3.24 -0.61 18.01
N ASP A 5 4.46 -1.01 18.37
CA ASP A 5 5.69 -0.29 18.02
C ASP A 5 5.92 -0.18 16.50
N ILE A 6 5.48 -1.17 15.72
CA ILE A 6 5.56 -1.12 14.25
C ILE A 6 4.62 -0.04 13.70
N TYR A 7 3.40 0.10 14.26
CA TYR A 7 2.47 1.16 13.87
C TYR A 7 2.97 2.55 14.26
N GLU A 8 3.60 2.67 15.43
CA GLU A 8 4.21 3.94 15.86
C GLU A 8 5.37 4.34 14.95
N ARG A 9 6.27 3.40 14.66
CA ARG A 9 7.41 3.62 13.78
C ARG A 9 6.97 3.89 12.34
N GLY A 10 5.99 3.17 11.86
CA GLY A 10 5.61 3.08 10.46
C GLY A 10 6.57 2.20 9.64
N PHE A 11 6.11 1.74 8.48
CA PHE A 11 6.88 0.90 7.57
C PHE A 11 7.99 1.69 6.87
N THR A 12 9.12 1.02 6.71
CA THR A 12 10.20 1.42 5.81
C THR A 12 10.16 0.51 4.58
N MET A 13 10.04 1.10 3.40
CA MET A 13 9.73 0.40 2.17
C MET A 13 10.68 0.80 1.04
N ASP A 14 10.79 -0.07 0.04
CA ASP A 14 11.58 0.17 -1.18
C ASP A 14 10.77 -0.21 -2.43
N ILE A 15 11.24 0.22 -3.58
CA ILE A 15 10.63 -0.14 -4.87
C ILE A 15 11.31 -1.40 -5.40
N SER A 16 10.51 -2.38 -5.79
CA SER A 16 10.98 -3.62 -6.39
C SER A 16 11.48 -3.41 -7.82
N ASN A 17 12.53 -4.13 -8.20
CA ASN A 17 12.97 -4.23 -9.58
C ASN A 17 12.09 -5.18 -10.43
N VAL A 18 11.28 -6.03 -9.78
CA VAL A 18 10.30 -6.89 -10.45
C VAL A 18 9.10 -6.04 -10.87
N ARG A 19 8.63 -6.24 -12.10
CA ARG A 19 7.48 -5.50 -12.64
C ARG A 19 6.23 -6.37 -12.64
N ARG A 20 5.10 -5.75 -12.26
CA ARG A 20 3.77 -6.34 -12.48
C ARG A 20 3.41 -6.20 -13.95
N ASN A 21 2.86 -7.27 -14.52
CA ASN A 21 2.28 -7.21 -15.85
C ASN A 21 0.79 -6.88 -15.75
N GLU A 22 0.44 -5.62 -15.92
CA GLU A 22 -0.95 -5.13 -15.84
C GLU A 22 -1.87 -5.71 -16.92
N THR A 23 -1.31 -6.32 -17.96
CA THR A 23 -2.11 -7.01 -18.98
C THR A 23 -2.46 -8.45 -18.61
N SER A 24 -1.84 -9.00 -17.56
CA SER A 24 -2.13 -10.34 -17.08
C SER A 24 -3.37 -10.36 -16.19
N PRO A 25 -4.38 -11.21 -16.46
CA PRO A 25 -5.54 -11.31 -15.58
C PRO A 25 -5.19 -11.76 -14.16
N PHE A 26 -4.07 -12.45 -13.97
CA PHE A 26 -3.67 -12.98 -12.66
C PHE A 26 -3.31 -11.90 -11.62
N VAL A 27 -2.97 -10.68 -12.04
CA VAL A 27 -2.65 -9.59 -11.09
C VAL A 27 -3.90 -9.06 -10.38
N TYR A 28 -5.07 -9.25 -10.98
CA TYR A 28 -6.36 -8.79 -10.45
C TYR A 28 -7.06 -9.82 -9.56
N HIS A 29 -6.51 -11.02 -9.44
CA HIS A 29 -7.14 -12.12 -8.71
C HIS A 29 -6.21 -12.67 -7.63
N LYS A 30 -6.81 -13.05 -6.50
CA LYS A 30 -6.12 -13.77 -5.43
C LYS A 30 -5.94 -15.23 -5.83
N THR A 31 -4.79 -15.56 -6.41
CA THR A 31 -4.46 -16.90 -6.94
C THR A 31 -3.22 -17.47 -6.24
N MET A 32 -2.89 -18.72 -6.53
CA MET A 32 -1.64 -19.36 -6.09
C MET A 32 -0.40 -18.86 -6.85
N ASN A 33 -0.56 -18.00 -7.86
CA ASN A 33 0.54 -17.37 -8.62
C ASN A 33 1.19 -16.23 -7.81
N TYR A 34 1.76 -16.59 -6.66
CA TYR A 34 2.26 -15.66 -5.63
C TYR A 34 3.80 -15.63 -5.57
N GLY A 35 4.48 -16.26 -6.52
CA GLY A 35 5.93 -16.45 -6.51
C GLY A 35 6.71 -15.13 -6.36
N ASP A 36 6.39 -14.15 -7.19
CA ASP A 36 7.04 -12.83 -7.15
C ASP A 36 6.83 -12.12 -5.81
N CYS A 37 5.61 -12.16 -5.27
CA CYS A 37 5.30 -11.56 -3.99
C CYS A 37 6.12 -12.18 -2.85
N ILE A 38 6.22 -13.52 -2.80
CA ILE A 38 6.98 -14.24 -1.77
C ILE A 38 8.47 -13.92 -1.89
N LEU A 39 9.01 -13.92 -3.10
CA LEU A 39 10.43 -13.65 -3.32
C LEU A 39 10.79 -12.21 -2.93
N GLU A 40 9.99 -11.23 -3.37
CA GLU A 40 10.22 -9.82 -3.04
C GLU A 40 10.00 -9.54 -1.55
N LYS A 41 9.02 -10.17 -0.91
CA LYS A 41 8.84 -10.06 0.56
C LYS A 41 10.05 -10.60 1.33
N ARG A 42 10.63 -11.72 0.90
CA ARG A 42 11.87 -12.26 1.49
C ARG A 42 13.07 -11.35 1.26
N ARG A 43 13.18 -10.74 0.06
CA ARG A 43 14.24 -9.78 -0.27
C ARG A 43 14.11 -8.51 0.56
N SER A 44 12.89 -8.01 0.75
CA SER A 44 12.58 -6.90 1.64
C SER A 44 13.14 -7.14 3.04
N GLY A 45 12.77 -8.25 3.68
CA GLY A 45 13.24 -8.59 5.03
C GLY A 45 14.76 -8.74 5.11
N LYS A 46 15.42 -9.31 4.10
CA LYS A 46 16.90 -9.40 4.05
C LYS A 46 17.58 -8.03 3.92
N ALA A 47 16.91 -7.06 3.32
CA ALA A 47 17.39 -5.69 3.20
C ALA A 47 17.02 -4.81 4.41
N GLY A 48 16.41 -5.37 5.45
CA GLY A 48 15.95 -4.62 6.63
C GLY A 48 14.74 -3.72 6.36
N MET A 49 14.01 -3.98 5.27
CA MET A 49 12.79 -3.26 4.91
C MET A 49 11.54 -4.05 5.32
N ASP A 50 10.47 -3.35 5.62
CA ASP A 50 9.21 -3.98 6.02
C ASP A 50 8.42 -4.50 4.82
N GLU A 51 8.50 -3.81 3.66
CA GLU A 51 7.71 -4.11 2.46
C GLU A 51 8.43 -3.60 1.20
N ARG A 52 8.01 -4.09 0.03
CA ARG A 52 8.39 -3.54 -1.28
C ARG A 52 7.16 -3.25 -2.13
N ILE A 53 7.24 -2.19 -2.92
CA ILE A 53 6.21 -1.77 -3.85
C ILE A 53 6.58 -2.22 -5.27
N PHE A 54 5.63 -2.81 -5.95
CA PHE A 54 5.76 -3.10 -7.37
C PHE A 54 5.37 -1.90 -8.23
N LEU A 55 6.11 -1.74 -9.32
CA LEU A 55 5.67 -0.94 -10.46
C LEU A 55 5.18 -1.88 -11.56
N ASN A 56 4.29 -1.39 -12.43
CA ASN A 56 3.90 -2.12 -13.64
C ASN A 56 4.92 -1.93 -14.78
N THR A 57 4.62 -2.48 -15.96
CA THR A 57 5.51 -2.39 -17.12
C THR A 57 5.64 -0.97 -17.65
N LYS A 58 4.72 -0.07 -17.31
CA LYS A 58 4.72 1.36 -17.67
C LYS A 58 5.42 2.24 -16.61
N GLY A 59 5.96 1.65 -15.53
CA GLY A 59 6.59 2.38 -14.44
C GLY A 59 5.63 3.00 -13.43
N GLN A 60 4.35 2.68 -13.49
CA GLN A 60 3.33 3.17 -12.57
C GLN A 60 3.35 2.35 -11.27
N ILE A 61 3.09 2.99 -10.14
CA ILE A 61 2.94 2.32 -8.84
C ILE A 61 1.68 1.45 -8.87
N CYS A 62 1.81 0.20 -8.39
CA CYS A 62 0.70 -0.75 -8.31
C CYS A 62 0.31 -1.02 -6.86
N GLU A 63 1.05 -1.89 -6.21
CA GLU A 63 0.76 -2.43 -4.88
C GLU A 63 2.03 -2.93 -4.19
N GLY A 64 1.93 -3.25 -2.89
CA GLY A 64 2.97 -3.96 -2.16
C GLY A 64 3.00 -5.45 -2.46
N THR A 65 3.97 -6.16 -1.89
CA THR A 65 4.06 -7.62 -2.06
C THR A 65 2.87 -8.35 -1.42
N VAL A 66 2.26 -7.74 -0.39
CA VAL A 66 1.09 -8.29 0.34
C VAL A 66 0.09 -7.19 0.73
N SER A 67 0.14 -6.01 0.12
CA SER A 67 -0.63 -4.84 0.53
C SER A 67 -1.01 -3.93 -0.63
N ASN A 68 -2.10 -3.17 -0.48
CA ASN A 68 -2.40 -2.02 -1.33
C ASN A 68 -1.78 -0.75 -0.72
N ILE A 69 -1.53 0.27 -1.54
CA ILE A 69 -0.87 1.50 -1.13
C ILE A 69 -1.77 2.71 -1.36
N PHE A 70 -1.68 3.67 -0.45
CA PHE A 70 -2.39 4.93 -0.47
C PHE A 70 -1.45 6.09 -0.16
N PHE A 71 -1.75 7.24 -0.71
CA PHE A 71 -1.04 8.48 -0.49
C PHE A 71 -2.00 9.59 -0.10
N VAL A 72 -1.52 10.58 0.64
CA VAL A 72 -2.32 11.75 1.02
C VAL A 72 -1.62 13.02 0.56
N ARG A 73 -2.38 13.88 -0.10
CA ARG A 73 -1.95 15.23 -0.49
C ARG A 73 -3.07 16.22 -0.20
N ASP A 74 -2.75 17.26 0.56
CA ASP A 74 -3.69 18.33 0.97
C ASP A 74 -4.99 17.75 1.60
N GLY A 75 -4.83 16.73 2.46
CA GLY A 75 -5.92 16.05 3.14
C GLY A 75 -6.76 15.12 2.26
N ARG A 76 -6.45 14.98 0.97
CA ARG A 76 -7.13 14.10 0.02
C ARG A 76 -6.39 12.78 -0.13
N ILE A 77 -7.16 11.70 -0.22
CA ILE A 77 -6.61 10.33 -0.33
C ILE A 77 -6.53 9.93 -1.81
N TYR A 78 -5.39 9.38 -2.19
CA TYR A 78 -5.09 8.85 -3.52
C TYR A 78 -4.65 7.40 -3.42
N THR A 79 -4.99 6.58 -4.41
CA THR A 79 -4.51 5.20 -4.52
C THR A 79 -4.34 4.85 -6.01
N PRO A 80 -3.42 3.95 -6.34
CA PRO A 80 -3.31 3.46 -7.71
C PRO A 80 -4.64 2.90 -8.22
N ALA A 81 -4.99 3.25 -9.46
CA ALA A 81 -6.17 2.72 -10.14
C ALA A 81 -6.01 1.21 -10.36
N ILE A 82 -7.12 0.47 -10.42
CA ILE A 82 -7.11 -0.99 -10.57
C ILE A 82 -6.33 -1.42 -11.83
N ASP A 83 -6.53 -0.73 -12.93
CA ASP A 83 -5.88 -1.01 -14.23
C ASP A 83 -4.35 -0.77 -14.22
N SER A 84 -3.79 -0.21 -13.16
CA SER A 84 -2.35 -0.23 -12.93
C SER A 84 -1.79 -1.64 -12.65
N GLY A 85 -2.64 -2.64 -12.42
CA GLY A 85 -2.26 -4.04 -12.24
C GLY A 85 -2.07 -4.42 -10.78
N LEU A 86 -3.13 -4.31 -9.99
CA LEU A 86 -3.13 -4.60 -8.56
C LEU A 86 -4.34 -5.46 -8.16
N LEU A 87 -4.19 -6.19 -7.05
CA LEU A 87 -5.29 -6.89 -6.43
C LEU A 87 -6.22 -5.89 -5.72
N PRO A 88 -7.54 -5.87 -6.01
CA PRO A 88 -8.51 -5.09 -5.24
C PRO A 88 -8.71 -5.74 -3.86
N GLY A 89 -7.91 -5.32 -2.87
CA GLY A 89 -7.95 -5.87 -1.52
C GLY A 89 -9.16 -5.37 -0.73
N THR A 90 -9.68 -6.18 0.20
CA THR A 90 -10.88 -5.88 0.99
C THR A 90 -10.78 -4.60 1.82
N VAL A 91 -9.61 -4.32 2.41
CA VAL A 91 -9.41 -3.06 3.16
C VAL A 91 -9.34 -1.87 2.21
N ARG A 92 -8.73 -2.04 1.02
CA ARG A 92 -8.74 -1.01 -0.02
C ARG A 92 -10.15 -0.69 -0.46
N GLU A 93 -10.96 -1.70 -0.72
CA GLU A 93 -12.36 -1.57 -1.12
C GLU A 93 -13.16 -0.80 -0.07
N TYR A 94 -13.07 -1.21 1.20
CA TYR A 94 -13.69 -0.51 2.32
C TYR A 94 -13.33 1.00 2.34
N ILE A 95 -12.04 1.35 2.21
CA ILE A 95 -11.61 2.75 2.22
C ILE A 95 -12.15 3.50 1.01
N CYS A 96 -12.12 2.90 -0.19
CA CYS A 96 -12.63 3.53 -1.40
C CYS A 96 -14.16 3.74 -1.38
N GLU A 97 -14.90 2.94 -0.62
CA GLU A 97 -16.36 3.06 -0.47
C GLU A 97 -16.75 4.03 0.66
N SER A 98 -15.97 4.08 1.73
CA SER A 98 -16.27 4.89 2.91
C SER A 98 -15.72 6.31 2.85
N GLU A 99 -14.75 6.58 1.98
CA GLU A 99 -14.06 7.88 1.88
C GLU A 99 -14.00 8.38 0.44
N ALA A 100 -13.81 9.69 0.29
CA ALA A 100 -13.56 10.31 -1.01
C ALA A 100 -12.12 10.02 -1.47
N VAL A 101 -11.90 8.87 -2.11
CA VAL A 101 -10.61 8.43 -2.62
C VAL A 101 -10.49 8.68 -4.11
N THR A 102 -9.42 9.32 -4.54
CA THR A 102 -9.08 9.47 -5.96
C THR A 102 -8.25 8.25 -6.41
N GLN A 103 -8.84 7.40 -7.24
CA GLN A 103 -8.13 6.29 -7.89
C GLN A 103 -7.50 6.80 -9.19
N THR A 104 -6.18 6.78 -9.27
CA THR A 104 -5.45 7.38 -10.39
C THR A 104 -4.14 6.67 -10.69
N VAL A 105 -3.53 7.00 -11.82
CA VAL A 105 -2.15 6.61 -12.12
C VAL A 105 -1.21 7.44 -11.25
N ILE A 106 -0.23 6.77 -10.62
CA ILE A 106 0.79 7.40 -9.77
C ILE A 106 2.17 6.91 -10.20
N PHE A 107 3.11 7.84 -10.36
CA PHE A 107 4.50 7.54 -10.68
C PHE A 107 5.44 7.80 -9.49
N PRO A 108 6.60 7.12 -9.42
CA PRO A 108 7.57 7.32 -8.33
C PRO A 108 8.09 8.75 -8.19
N ASP A 109 8.18 9.51 -9.26
CA ASP A 109 8.66 10.90 -9.26
C ASP A 109 7.65 11.89 -8.63
N GLU A 110 6.38 11.50 -8.49
CA GLU A 110 5.34 12.28 -7.82
C GLU A 110 5.37 12.12 -6.30
N LEU A 111 6.08 11.13 -5.75
CA LEU A 111 5.99 10.74 -4.33
C LEU A 111 6.33 11.88 -3.37
N SER A 112 7.25 12.77 -3.75
CA SER A 112 7.61 13.95 -2.94
C SER A 112 6.49 14.98 -2.79
N SER A 113 5.43 14.89 -3.59
CA SER A 113 4.26 15.77 -3.51
C SER A 113 3.22 15.33 -2.47
N TYR A 114 3.36 14.13 -1.91
CA TYR A 114 2.44 13.58 -0.91
C TYR A 114 3.02 13.76 0.51
N GLN A 115 2.17 14.12 1.47
CA GLN A 115 2.55 14.32 2.87
C GLN A 115 2.47 13.05 3.70
N GLU A 116 1.51 12.15 3.36
CA GLU A 116 1.34 10.90 4.07
C GLU A 116 1.32 9.72 3.10
N CYS A 117 1.75 8.55 3.58
CA CYS A 117 1.63 7.28 2.88
C CYS A 117 1.20 6.20 3.88
N PHE A 118 0.33 5.30 3.45
CA PHE A 118 -0.02 4.12 4.21
C PHE A 118 -0.31 2.92 3.31
N VAL A 119 -0.15 1.72 3.87
CA VAL A 119 -0.47 0.47 3.18
C VAL A 119 -1.53 -0.31 3.94
N THR A 120 -2.23 -1.19 3.23
CA THR A 120 -3.38 -1.91 3.80
C THR A 120 -3.41 -3.37 3.40
N ASN A 121 -3.81 -4.22 4.33
CA ASN A 121 -4.28 -5.58 4.06
C ASN A 121 -5.18 -6.07 5.21
N SER A 122 -5.82 -7.23 5.05
CA SER A 122 -6.76 -7.79 6.03
C SER A 122 -6.12 -8.22 7.36
N LEU A 123 -4.81 -8.40 7.43
CA LEU A 123 -4.10 -8.82 8.65
C LEU A 123 -3.63 -7.63 9.49
N MET A 124 -3.16 -6.56 8.85
CA MET A 124 -2.64 -5.37 9.54
C MET A 124 -3.63 -4.19 9.56
N GLY A 125 -4.71 -4.25 8.77
CA GLY A 125 -5.58 -3.10 8.59
C GLY A 125 -4.86 -1.98 7.84
N VAL A 126 -4.76 -0.82 8.47
CA VAL A 126 -4.06 0.37 7.93
C VAL A 126 -2.72 0.52 8.64
N MET A 127 -1.63 0.51 7.90
CA MET A 127 -0.25 0.62 8.40
C MET A 127 0.41 1.89 7.85
N PRO A 128 0.86 2.82 8.70
CA PRO A 128 1.59 4.01 8.25
C PRO A 128 2.89 3.63 7.53
N VAL A 129 3.28 4.39 6.53
CA VAL A 129 4.60 4.31 5.89
C VAL A 129 5.41 5.54 6.31
N LYS A 130 6.60 5.32 6.86
CA LYS A 130 7.56 6.35 7.23
C LYS A 130 8.48 6.72 6.07
N LEU A 131 8.90 5.70 5.32
CA LEU A 131 9.88 5.86 4.26
C LEU A 131 9.52 4.96 3.07
N LEU A 132 9.55 5.50 1.86
CA LEU A 132 9.46 4.74 0.61
C LEU A 132 10.62 5.19 -0.32
N GLY A 133 11.57 4.30 -0.54
CA GLY A 133 12.82 4.63 -1.22
C GLY A 133 13.59 5.70 -0.43
N ASN A 134 13.72 6.89 -0.99
CA ASN A 134 14.35 8.05 -0.36
C ASN A 134 13.35 9.14 0.09
N ILE A 135 12.05 8.88 0.00
CA ILE A 135 10.99 9.83 0.37
C ILE A 135 10.46 9.51 1.76
N SER A 136 10.58 10.48 2.67
CA SER A 136 10.01 10.42 4.04
C SER A 136 8.61 11.00 4.07
N PHE A 137 7.73 10.38 4.87
CA PHE A 137 6.37 10.85 5.15
C PHE A 137 6.27 11.13 6.65
N GLU A 138 6.27 12.40 7.01
CA GLU A 138 6.28 12.84 8.41
C GLU A 138 4.88 13.06 8.98
N GLU A 139 3.91 13.41 8.14
CA GLU A 139 2.52 13.62 8.53
C GLU A 139 1.77 12.30 8.62
N ARG A 140 0.77 12.23 9.53
CA ARG A 140 -0.04 11.02 9.78
C ARG A 140 -1.48 11.31 10.18
N SER A 141 -1.98 12.52 9.99
CA SER A 141 -3.30 12.92 10.47
C SER A 141 -4.43 12.11 9.81
N VAL A 142 -4.39 12.00 8.49
CA VAL A 142 -5.37 11.22 7.71
C VAL A 142 -5.15 9.73 7.92
N THR A 143 -3.91 9.27 7.92
CA THR A 143 -3.55 7.87 8.19
C THR A 143 -4.07 7.42 9.57
N ALA A 144 -3.88 8.23 10.62
CA ALA A 144 -4.37 7.91 11.97
C ALA A 144 -5.91 7.90 12.03
N MET A 145 -6.57 8.76 11.26
CA MET A 145 -8.03 8.73 11.13
C MET A 145 -8.48 7.42 10.47
N MET A 146 -7.83 6.99 9.39
CA MET A 146 -8.14 5.74 8.71
C MET A 146 -7.91 4.52 9.60
N MET A 147 -6.82 4.49 10.37
CA MET A 147 -6.55 3.44 11.35
C MET A 147 -7.71 3.29 12.34
N ARG A 148 -8.19 4.39 12.93
CA ARG A 148 -9.32 4.36 13.87
C ARG A 148 -10.62 3.92 13.23
N LYS A 149 -10.95 4.46 12.04
CA LYS A 149 -12.18 4.11 11.31
C LYS A 149 -12.21 2.62 10.97
N TYR A 150 -11.11 2.09 10.40
CA TYR A 150 -11.04 0.68 10.04
C TYR A 150 -11.04 -0.23 11.29
N HIS A 151 -10.37 0.15 12.36
CA HIS A 151 -10.40 -0.60 13.63
C HIS A 151 -11.83 -0.73 14.17
N ASN A 152 -12.59 0.37 14.21
CA ASN A 152 -13.98 0.37 14.66
C ASN A 152 -14.85 -0.53 13.75
N PHE A 153 -14.73 -0.39 12.44
CA PHE A 153 -15.44 -1.23 11.48
C PHE A 153 -15.13 -2.71 11.68
N SER A 154 -13.84 -3.08 11.73
CA SER A 154 -13.42 -4.48 11.88
C SER A 154 -13.83 -5.11 13.23
N SER A 155 -14.02 -4.29 14.25
CA SER A 155 -14.50 -4.74 15.57
C SER A 155 -16.00 -5.04 15.59
N LEU A 156 -16.78 -4.41 14.71
CA LEU A 156 -18.22 -4.67 14.54
C LEU A 156 -18.50 -5.94 13.73
N CYS A 157 -17.53 -6.41 12.95
CA CYS A 157 -17.65 -7.59 12.09
C CYS A 157 -17.18 -8.89 12.78
N ARG A 158 -16.82 -8.83 14.06
CA ARG A 158 -16.43 -9.98 14.89
C ARG A 158 -17.55 -10.35 15.84
#